data_1a5634a94b52ca1dfd31a90b1c10a72c
#
_entry.id   1a5634a94b52ca1dfd31a90b1c10a72c
#
_cell.length_a   1.000
_cell.length_b   1.000
_cell.length_c   1.000
_cell.angle_alpha   90.00
_cell.angle_beta   90.00
_cell.angle_gamma   90.00
#
_symmetry.space_group_name_H-M   'P 1'
#
loop_
_entity.id
_entity.type
_entity.pdbx_description
1 polymer ?
#
loop_
_entity_poly.entity_id
_entity_poly.type
_entity_poly.pdbx_seq_one_letter_code
_entity_poly.pdbx_strand_id
1 'polypeptide(L)'
;MTTSGDPPHIGQSHVDALYYTARTVVFADVVESVRLIQRDEIAAARRMRGLLLEAAEEIVPRNHGHLLQRLGDGLMLDFTHPRDAAACARALHQRCAELSANLAPEDRLLLRVGIHAADILTDDVAFYGHGVNVASRLAGLAGPGETVISAAARDALTAGLDGDIEDLGSCHLKNIAAPMRAYRLGPRNVLSPLPDDQIRLRPTLAVVPLALRGGGREYLPVGEIIADEVIAALSQAPELRVVSRLSTTAFRGRKLQLVDVRTYLGATYVLSGGYRVVGDMLIVNVELADTRTNEVMWAKSLRGKLSGLFAQDGELIGALVAGASDAIMSTEIVQTATRSLPTLDAGTLLLGGIGLMHRSDRRDFDKSRRAFEHLIERYPRYSAPYAYLAEWHVFRVTQGWFENLEHEAAAALDCVNRALDLDDADSLALTVKGMVHTNLLRQHDVAQRSYDLALQKNPNAGLAWLHRGTLWAFQGRGQEAVEETERAVALSPLDPWRYYYDSLCATAALSARQYERAIELARRSLRANRTHASTLRVIAIAASELGRMDEARSTVAELRQLDPTLTVSAYLARSPAKAFETGPIWAEALRRAALPA
;
A
#
# COMPACT_ATOMS: atom_id res chain seq x y z
N MET A 1 3.25 39.12 80.92
CA MET A 1 3.54 37.77 80.46
C MET A 1 3.39 37.81 78.90
N THR A 2 4.51 37.91 78.29
CA THR A 2 4.73 38.04 76.86
C THR A 2 4.75 36.71 76.18
N THR A 3 3.97 36.47 75.14
CA THR A 3 4.17 35.39 74.22
C THR A 3 4.36 35.97 72.82
N SER A 4 5.61 35.88 72.40
CA SER A 4 6.07 36.13 71.04
C SER A 4 5.48 35.04 70.11
N GLY A 5 4.76 35.44 69.09
CA GLY A 5 4.37 34.60 67.97
C GLY A 5 5.32 34.83 66.80
N ASP A 6 6.09 33.81 66.44
CA ASP A 6 6.92 33.81 65.24
C ASP A 6 6.02 33.87 63.99
N PRO A 7 6.46 34.60 62.93
CA PRO A 7 5.74 34.59 61.62
C PRO A 7 5.92 33.24 60.94
N PRO A 8 4.94 32.79 60.17
CA PRO A 8 5.03 31.49 59.47
C PRO A 8 6.16 31.55 58.41
N HIS A 9 7.04 30.57 58.49
CA HIS A 9 8.00 30.25 57.45
C HIS A 9 7.23 29.97 56.16
N ILE A 10 7.29 30.89 55.20
CA ILE A 10 6.95 30.61 53.82
C ILE A 10 7.99 29.64 53.28
N GLY A 11 7.52 28.42 52.99
CA GLY A 11 8.38 27.35 52.56
C GLY A 11 9.11 27.71 51.26
N GLN A 12 10.42 27.74 51.36
CA GLN A 12 11.34 27.55 50.23
C GLN A 12 11.20 26.12 49.73
N SER A 13 10.49 25.90 48.62
CA SER A 13 10.66 24.68 47.84
C SER A 13 9.85 24.72 46.56
N HIS A 14 10.34 25.47 45.58
CA HIS A 14 10.11 25.26 44.11
C HIS A 14 10.94 26.29 43.30
N VAL A 15 12.20 26.45 43.64
CA VAL A 15 13.18 27.17 42.80
C VAL A 15 14.28 26.16 42.51
N ASP A 16 14.58 25.98 41.24
CA ASP A 16 15.82 25.42 40.68
C ASP A 16 15.86 23.95 40.32
N ALA A 17 15.00 23.51 39.37
CA ALA A 17 15.48 22.47 38.48
C ALA A 17 15.38 22.93 37.02
N LEU A 18 16.33 23.76 36.59
CA LEU A 18 16.54 24.02 35.17
C LEU A 18 16.97 22.73 34.47
N TYR A 19 16.27 22.36 33.43
CA TYR A 19 16.59 21.18 32.63
C TYR A 19 16.48 21.46 31.13
N TYR A 20 17.20 20.65 30.35
CA TYR A 20 17.15 20.73 28.89
C TYR A 20 16.04 19.85 28.35
N THR A 21 15.24 20.40 27.44
CA THR A 21 14.21 19.65 26.70
C THR A 21 14.25 20.02 25.21
N ALA A 22 14.07 18.99 24.35
CA ALA A 22 14.01 19.22 22.90
C ALA A 22 12.71 19.94 22.55
N ARG A 23 12.82 21.17 22.04
CA ARG A 23 11.70 22.04 21.67
C ARG A 23 11.93 22.72 20.34
N THR A 24 10.85 23.19 19.74
CA THR A 24 10.87 24.05 18.56
C THR A 24 10.32 25.41 18.95
N VAL A 25 11.17 26.41 18.97
CA VAL A 25 10.80 27.79 19.29
C VAL A 25 10.49 28.55 18.01
N VAL A 26 9.40 29.30 18.03
CA VAL A 26 8.96 30.17 16.95
C VAL A 26 8.88 31.61 17.44
N PHE A 27 9.47 32.52 16.67
CA PHE A 27 9.23 33.95 16.77
C PHE A 27 8.42 34.40 15.57
N ALA A 28 7.30 35.06 15.81
CA ALA A 28 6.49 35.70 14.78
C ALA A 28 6.34 37.18 15.13
N ASP A 29 6.71 38.06 14.21
CA ASP A 29 6.78 39.50 14.43
C ASP A 29 6.11 40.26 13.30
N VAL A 30 5.34 41.31 13.63
CA VAL A 30 4.62 42.13 12.64
C VAL A 30 5.58 43.05 11.94
N VAL A 31 5.59 43.00 10.61
CA VAL A 31 6.46 43.83 9.78
C VAL A 31 6.04 45.30 9.87
N GLU A 32 6.99 46.19 10.18
CA GLU A 32 6.80 47.64 10.20
C GLU A 32 5.57 48.08 11.03
N SER A 33 5.34 47.44 12.16
CA SER A 33 4.19 47.72 13.05
C SER A 33 4.05 49.20 13.43
N VAL A 34 5.18 49.86 13.69
CA VAL A 34 5.24 51.29 13.99
C VAL A 34 4.71 52.14 12.82
N ARG A 35 5.08 51.83 11.59
CA ARG A 35 4.59 52.49 10.38
C ARG A 35 3.09 52.32 10.20
N LEU A 36 2.58 51.10 10.41
CA LEU A 36 1.15 50.81 10.34
C LEU A 36 0.36 51.62 11.35
N ILE A 37 0.87 51.75 12.60
CA ILE A 37 0.24 52.52 13.66
C ILE A 37 0.28 54.02 13.32
N GLN A 38 1.39 54.54 12.78
CA GLN A 38 1.47 55.96 12.38
C GLN A 38 0.51 56.37 11.28
N ARG A 39 0.08 55.42 10.42
CA ARG A 39 -0.89 55.72 9.34
C ARG A 39 -2.33 55.71 9.82
N ASP A 40 -2.72 54.72 10.61
CA ASP A 40 -4.03 54.64 11.25
C ASP A 40 -3.90 53.83 12.54
N GLU A 41 -3.70 54.54 13.62
CA GLU A 41 -3.40 53.96 14.94
C GLU A 41 -4.52 53.03 15.41
N ILE A 42 -5.78 53.43 15.29
CA ILE A 42 -6.88 52.67 15.82
C ILE A 42 -7.16 51.41 14.98
N ALA A 43 -7.18 51.55 13.67
CA ALA A 43 -7.43 50.41 12.79
C ALA A 43 -6.27 49.41 12.77
N ALA A 44 -5.02 49.90 12.76
CA ALA A 44 -3.83 49.03 12.84
C ALA A 44 -3.78 48.29 14.18
N ALA A 45 -3.96 48.98 15.30
CA ALA A 45 -3.98 48.37 16.62
C ALA A 45 -5.08 47.31 16.77
N ARG A 46 -6.30 47.58 16.25
CA ARG A 46 -7.39 46.58 16.25
C ARG A 46 -7.05 45.33 15.43
N ARG A 47 -6.52 45.48 14.22
CA ARG A 47 -6.14 44.37 13.36
C ARG A 47 -5.03 43.53 13.98
N MET A 48 -3.94 44.16 14.47
CA MET A 48 -2.83 43.49 15.14
C MET A 48 -3.31 42.76 16.38
N ARG A 49 -4.09 43.44 17.26
CA ARG A 49 -4.63 42.79 18.44
C ARG A 49 -5.55 41.61 18.11
N GLY A 50 -6.38 41.73 17.08
CA GLY A 50 -7.26 40.68 16.60
C GLY A 50 -6.46 39.45 16.15
N LEU A 51 -5.43 39.66 15.31
CA LEU A 51 -4.53 38.57 14.86
C LEU A 51 -3.82 37.89 16.04
N LEU A 52 -3.24 38.68 16.96
CA LEU A 52 -2.46 38.12 18.09
C LEU A 52 -3.37 37.37 19.08
N LEU A 53 -4.60 37.77 19.28
CA LEU A 53 -5.57 37.04 20.10
C LEU A 53 -6.00 35.76 19.44
N GLU A 54 -6.42 35.80 18.19
CA GLU A 54 -6.82 34.62 17.42
C GLU A 54 -5.67 33.61 17.24
N ALA A 55 -4.46 34.13 17.02
CA ALA A 55 -3.27 33.30 16.98
C ALA A 55 -3.06 32.51 18.28
N ALA A 56 -3.17 33.21 19.43
CA ALA A 56 -2.96 32.61 20.74
C ALA A 56 -4.08 31.62 21.15
N GLU A 57 -5.34 31.97 20.85
CA GLU A 57 -6.49 31.21 21.32
C GLU A 57 -6.92 30.09 20.38
N GLU A 58 -6.65 30.22 19.07
CA GLU A 58 -7.13 29.28 18.08
C GLU A 58 -6.01 28.65 17.22
N ILE A 59 -5.18 29.48 16.54
CA ILE A 59 -4.25 28.98 15.52
C ILE A 59 -3.15 28.15 16.15
N VAL A 60 -2.53 28.65 17.22
CA VAL A 60 -1.42 27.97 17.91
C VAL A 60 -1.88 26.65 18.55
N PRO A 61 -2.96 26.60 19.34
CA PRO A 61 -3.44 25.35 19.90
C PRO A 61 -3.89 24.31 18.85
N ARG A 62 -4.53 24.74 17.75
CA ARG A 62 -4.92 23.84 16.64
C ARG A 62 -3.71 23.16 15.99
N ASN A 63 -2.55 23.80 16.02
CA ASN A 63 -1.29 23.28 15.53
C ASN A 63 -0.41 22.66 16.64
N HIS A 64 -0.97 22.28 17.77
CA HIS A 64 -0.30 21.63 18.92
C HIS A 64 0.82 22.49 19.54
N GLY A 65 0.71 23.80 19.44
CA GLY A 65 1.66 24.76 20.02
C GLY A 65 1.15 25.40 21.31
N HIS A 66 2.05 26.08 21.98
CA HIS A 66 1.76 26.88 23.17
C HIS A 66 2.29 28.29 22.99
N LEU A 67 1.56 29.28 23.46
CA LEU A 67 2.04 30.65 23.57
C LEU A 67 2.93 30.78 24.81
N LEU A 68 4.20 31.08 24.60
CA LEU A 68 5.13 31.34 25.70
C LEU A 68 5.07 32.80 26.18
N GLN A 69 5.10 33.73 25.22
CA GLN A 69 5.13 35.15 25.55
C GLN A 69 4.57 36.01 24.42
N ARG A 70 3.87 37.08 24.77
CA ARG A 70 3.55 38.18 23.86
C ARG A 70 4.64 39.23 23.93
N LEU A 71 5.17 39.65 22.77
CA LEU A 71 6.31 40.56 22.63
C LEU A 71 5.88 41.87 21.97
N GLY A 72 4.88 42.55 22.54
CA GLY A 72 4.31 43.74 21.93
C GLY A 72 3.51 43.43 20.66
N ASP A 73 4.14 43.57 19.51
CA ASP A 73 3.64 43.28 18.17
C ASP A 73 3.98 41.88 17.66
N GLY A 74 4.58 41.02 18.49
CA GLY A 74 5.00 39.68 18.14
C GLY A 74 4.60 38.61 19.13
N LEU A 75 4.83 37.34 18.75
CA LEU A 75 4.57 36.14 19.52
C LEU A 75 5.82 35.28 19.62
N MET A 76 6.07 34.75 20.81
CA MET A 76 6.99 33.67 21.05
C MET A 76 6.21 32.40 21.36
N LEU A 77 6.40 31.36 20.56
CA LEU A 77 5.63 30.14 20.62
C LEU A 77 6.54 28.93 20.80
N ASP A 78 5.99 27.87 21.37
CA ASP A 78 6.65 26.59 21.59
C ASP A 78 5.87 25.44 20.93
N PHE A 79 6.64 24.50 20.37
CA PHE A 79 6.12 23.27 19.76
C PHE A 79 7.02 22.11 20.09
N THR A 80 6.44 20.92 20.17
CA THR A 80 7.22 19.68 20.33
C THR A 80 7.91 19.30 19.01
N HIS A 81 7.29 19.62 17.86
CA HIS A 81 7.79 19.19 16.55
C HIS A 81 7.91 20.35 15.58
N PRO A 82 9.02 20.44 14.78
CA PRO A 82 9.21 21.49 13.78
C PRO A 82 8.11 21.58 12.72
N ARG A 83 7.48 20.47 12.38
CA ARG A 83 6.39 20.42 11.39
C ARG A 83 5.11 21.11 11.89
N ASP A 84 4.81 21.00 13.18
CA ASP A 84 3.66 21.66 13.78
C ASP A 84 3.91 23.17 13.82
N ALA A 85 5.14 23.59 14.13
CA ALA A 85 5.61 24.97 14.01
C ALA A 85 5.49 25.52 12.58
N ALA A 86 5.90 24.71 11.57
CA ALA A 86 5.78 25.08 10.16
C ALA A 86 4.31 25.21 9.71
N ALA A 87 3.45 24.31 10.17
CA ALA A 87 2.01 24.38 9.90
C ALA A 87 1.36 25.62 10.53
N CYS A 88 1.74 25.93 11.77
CA CYS A 88 1.31 27.15 12.47
C CYS A 88 1.77 28.42 11.74
N ALA A 89 3.04 28.49 11.32
CA ALA A 89 3.56 29.63 10.58
C ALA A 89 2.76 29.88 9.28
N ARG A 90 2.44 28.82 8.53
CA ARG A 90 1.59 28.92 7.32
C ARG A 90 0.18 29.44 7.64
N ALA A 91 -0.43 28.90 8.69
CA ALA A 91 -1.75 29.33 9.11
C ALA A 91 -1.77 30.81 9.53
N LEU A 92 -0.72 31.29 10.21
CA LEU A 92 -0.54 32.69 10.56
C LEU A 92 -0.40 33.58 9.31
N HIS A 93 0.43 33.21 8.33
CA HIS A 93 0.57 33.94 7.08
C HIS A 93 -0.74 33.95 6.27
N GLN A 94 -1.44 32.82 6.19
CA GLN A 94 -2.75 32.75 5.54
C GLN A 94 -3.74 33.71 6.22
N ARG A 95 -3.79 33.72 7.55
CA ARG A 95 -4.68 34.61 8.28
C ARG A 95 -4.36 36.08 8.05
N CYS A 96 -3.08 36.43 7.99
CA CYS A 96 -2.66 37.80 7.61
C CYS A 96 -3.15 38.17 6.21
N ALA A 97 -3.05 37.26 5.24
CA ALA A 97 -3.54 37.48 3.89
C ALA A 97 -5.06 37.69 3.86
N GLU A 98 -5.84 36.91 4.63
CA GLU A 98 -7.30 37.06 4.75
C GLU A 98 -7.69 38.42 5.36
N LEU A 99 -7.05 38.80 6.47
CA LEU A 99 -7.27 40.09 7.13
C LEU A 99 -6.85 41.30 6.27
N SER A 100 -5.99 41.09 5.30
CA SER A 100 -5.42 42.10 4.41
C SER A 100 -6.04 42.09 3.00
N ALA A 101 -6.99 41.21 2.71
CA ALA A 101 -7.51 40.98 1.35
C ALA A 101 -8.02 42.24 0.65
N ASN A 102 -8.64 43.14 1.40
CA ASN A 102 -9.27 44.38 0.88
C ASN A 102 -8.46 45.64 1.23
N LEU A 103 -7.19 45.48 1.68
CA LEU A 103 -6.35 46.62 2.08
C LEU A 103 -5.34 46.97 0.98
N ALA A 104 -4.99 48.26 0.91
CA ALA A 104 -3.89 48.71 0.07
C ALA A 104 -2.56 48.01 0.49
N PRO A 105 -1.66 47.77 -0.45
CA PRO A 105 -0.40 47.04 -0.16
C PRO A 105 0.36 47.55 1.06
N GLU A 106 0.40 48.86 1.25
CA GLU A 106 1.08 49.55 2.34
C GLU A 106 0.38 49.41 3.72
N ASP A 107 -0.89 48.98 3.76
CA ASP A 107 -1.68 48.79 4.99
C ASP A 107 -1.84 47.30 5.35
N ARG A 108 -1.26 46.40 4.55
CA ARG A 108 -1.34 44.94 4.75
C ARG A 108 -0.57 44.53 6.00
N LEU A 109 -1.19 43.63 6.74
CA LEU A 109 -0.57 43.00 7.90
C LEU A 109 0.28 41.83 7.44
N LEU A 110 1.58 41.90 7.63
CA LEU A 110 2.54 40.86 7.26
C LEU A 110 3.35 40.45 8.48
N LEU A 111 3.71 39.17 8.57
CA LEU A 111 4.59 38.64 9.61
C LEU A 111 5.95 38.25 9.04
N ARG A 112 6.96 38.32 9.89
CA ARG A 112 8.24 37.61 9.75
C ARG A 112 8.27 36.50 10.77
N VAL A 113 8.62 35.29 10.35
CA VAL A 113 8.61 34.11 11.23
C VAL A 113 9.97 33.44 11.21
N GLY A 114 10.51 33.14 12.40
CA GLY A 114 11.74 32.37 12.59
C GLY A 114 11.47 31.11 13.38
N ILE A 115 11.94 29.95 12.90
CA ILE A 115 11.74 28.64 13.54
C ILE A 115 13.09 27.97 13.82
N HIS A 116 13.33 27.59 15.08
CA HIS A 116 14.52 26.89 15.49
C HIS A 116 14.19 25.69 16.39
N ALA A 117 14.73 24.51 16.05
CA ALA A 117 14.66 23.32 16.87
C ALA A 117 15.99 23.11 17.61
N ALA A 118 15.93 23.00 18.93
CA ALA A 118 17.10 22.81 19.79
C ALA A 118 16.71 22.24 21.16
N ASP A 119 17.69 21.79 21.91
CA ASP A 119 17.53 21.56 23.35
C ASP A 119 17.49 22.92 24.06
N ILE A 120 16.35 23.24 24.65
CA ILE A 120 16.09 24.53 25.31
C ILE A 120 16.12 24.32 26.83
N LEU A 121 16.82 25.22 27.53
CA LEU A 121 16.83 25.28 28.98
C LEU A 121 15.51 25.87 29.48
N THR A 122 14.83 25.18 30.37
CA THR A 122 13.51 25.58 30.90
C THR A 122 13.37 25.21 32.38
N ASP A 123 12.50 25.95 33.06
CA ASP A 123 11.99 25.67 34.40
C ASP A 123 10.47 25.38 34.39
N ASP A 124 9.90 24.98 33.25
CA ASP A 124 8.46 24.81 32.97
C ASP A 124 7.65 26.13 32.92
N VAL A 125 8.19 27.23 33.35
CA VAL A 125 7.54 28.55 33.34
C VAL A 125 8.09 29.43 32.21
N ALA A 126 9.41 29.36 31.98
CA ALA A 126 10.08 30.17 30.98
C ALA A 126 11.15 29.38 30.21
N PHE A 127 11.44 29.83 29.00
CA PHE A 127 12.49 29.27 28.15
C PHE A 127 13.70 30.22 28.11
N TYR A 128 14.86 29.66 28.31
CA TYR A 128 16.12 30.37 28.41
C TYR A 128 17.16 29.88 27.41
N GLY A 129 18.13 30.73 27.11
CA GLY A 129 19.36 30.33 26.48
C GLY A 129 19.45 30.60 24.99
N HIS A 130 20.46 29.97 24.39
CA HIS A 130 20.92 30.28 23.03
C HIS A 130 19.85 29.98 21.97
N GLY A 131 19.11 28.90 22.10
CA GLY A 131 18.09 28.46 21.11
C GLY A 131 16.95 29.47 20.92
N VAL A 132 16.52 30.13 21.98
CA VAL A 132 15.50 31.20 21.94
C VAL A 132 16.02 32.38 21.11
N ASN A 133 17.27 32.78 21.37
CA ASN A 133 17.91 33.89 20.64
C ASN A 133 18.05 33.55 19.13
N VAL A 134 18.42 32.30 18.79
CA VAL A 134 18.53 31.86 17.39
C VAL A 134 17.19 32.00 16.65
N ALA A 135 16.09 31.55 17.23
CA ALA A 135 14.75 31.66 16.60
C ALA A 135 14.40 33.14 16.31
N SER A 136 14.63 34.04 17.26
CA SER A 136 14.46 35.49 17.08
C SER A 136 15.31 36.06 15.94
N ARG A 137 16.57 35.63 15.83
CA ARG A 137 17.46 36.08 14.74
C ARG A 137 17.10 35.55 13.38
N LEU A 138 16.55 34.31 13.31
CA LEU A 138 15.99 33.76 12.08
C LEU A 138 14.77 34.55 11.61
N ALA A 139 13.89 35.00 12.53
CA ALA A 139 12.79 35.89 12.21
C ALA A 139 13.29 37.23 11.62
N GLY A 140 14.46 37.73 12.14
CA GLY A 140 15.11 38.92 11.59
C GLY A 140 15.70 38.75 10.20
N LEU A 141 15.97 37.53 9.72
CA LEU A 141 16.37 37.23 8.34
C LEU A 141 15.18 37.13 7.38
N ALA A 142 13.99 36.83 7.90
CA ALA A 142 12.81 36.66 7.09
C ALA A 142 12.36 38.01 6.51
N GLY A 143 12.01 38.01 5.23
CA GLY A 143 11.31 39.11 4.60
C GLY A 143 9.83 39.20 5.01
N PRO A 144 9.12 40.26 4.58
CA PRO A 144 7.68 40.38 4.81
C PRO A 144 6.89 39.18 4.24
N GLY A 145 6.15 38.48 5.09
CA GLY A 145 5.39 37.29 4.68
C GLY A 145 6.21 36.00 4.59
N GLU A 146 7.48 36.02 5.05
CA GLU A 146 8.37 34.87 4.95
C GLU A 146 8.58 34.16 6.29
N THR A 147 8.92 32.88 6.19
CA THR A 147 9.38 32.03 7.31
C THR A 147 10.79 31.57 7.04
N VAL A 148 11.70 31.77 7.99
CA VAL A 148 13.09 31.27 7.94
C VAL A 148 13.30 30.25 9.05
N ILE A 149 13.91 29.11 8.72
CA ILE A 149 14.09 27.97 9.61
C ILE A 149 15.57 27.59 9.71
N SER A 150 15.99 27.05 10.86
CA SER A 150 17.32 26.48 11.04
C SER A 150 17.47 25.12 10.35
N ALA A 151 18.72 24.65 10.16
CA ALA A 151 19.02 23.31 9.66
C ALA A 151 18.36 22.22 10.52
N ALA A 152 18.42 22.32 11.85
CA ALA A 152 17.81 21.37 12.76
C ALA A 152 16.26 21.29 12.59
N ALA A 153 15.59 22.42 12.35
CA ALA A 153 14.17 22.44 12.04
C ALA A 153 13.90 21.87 10.63
N ARG A 154 14.75 22.22 9.65
CA ARG A 154 14.65 21.71 8.26
C ARG A 154 14.72 20.19 8.18
N ASP A 155 15.59 19.55 8.96
CA ASP A 155 15.81 18.10 8.92
C ASP A 155 14.58 17.28 9.36
N ALA A 156 13.65 17.92 10.09
CA ALA A 156 12.37 17.34 10.47
C ALA A 156 11.22 17.64 9.49
N LEU A 157 11.49 18.38 8.39
CA LEU A 157 10.50 18.78 7.39
C LEU A 157 10.73 18.05 6.07
N THR A 158 9.66 17.87 5.31
CA THR A 158 9.69 17.28 3.97
C THR A 158 9.30 18.35 2.95
N ALA A 159 10.22 18.66 2.02
CA ALA A 159 9.96 19.60 0.94
C ALA A 159 8.72 19.17 0.12
N GLY A 160 7.90 20.14 -0.28
CA GLY A 160 6.64 19.89 -0.98
C GLY A 160 5.48 19.47 -0.06
N LEU A 161 5.74 18.74 1.03
CA LEU A 161 4.69 18.34 1.98
C LEU A 161 4.50 19.39 3.09
N ASP A 162 5.59 19.90 3.65
CA ASP A 162 5.56 20.92 4.71
C ASP A 162 5.71 22.35 4.18
N GLY A 163 6.03 22.52 2.90
CA GLY A 163 6.26 23.76 2.19
C GLY A 163 7.42 23.61 1.22
N ASP A 164 7.62 24.62 0.36
CA ASP A 164 8.84 24.74 -0.43
C ASP A 164 9.99 25.12 0.46
N ILE A 165 11.12 24.42 0.35
CA ILE A 165 12.31 24.67 1.17
C ILE A 165 13.44 25.13 0.25
N GLU A 166 13.85 26.39 0.42
CA GLU A 166 14.96 27.00 -0.29
C GLU A 166 16.15 27.16 0.65
N ASP A 167 17.33 26.70 0.24
CA ASP A 167 18.56 26.83 1.00
C ASP A 167 19.14 28.26 0.86
N LEU A 168 19.21 28.99 1.95
CA LEU A 168 19.81 30.32 2.01
C LEU A 168 21.34 30.29 2.27
N GLY A 169 21.89 29.09 2.44
CA GLY A 169 23.31 28.94 2.77
C GLY A 169 23.65 29.28 4.21
N SER A 170 24.93 29.58 4.45
CA SER A 170 25.44 29.98 5.77
C SER A 170 25.17 31.45 6.04
N CYS A 171 24.29 31.74 6.98
CA CYS A 171 23.89 33.10 7.36
C CYS A 171 24.60 33.56 8.64
N HIS A 172 25.09 34.78 8.65
CA HIS A 172 25.61 35.44 9.85
C HIS A 172 24.47 36.07 10.65
N LEU A 173 24.17 35.53 11.82
CA LEU A 173 23.14 36.05 12.71
C LEU A 173 23.76 37.02 13.74
N LYS A 174 23.08 38.15 13.99
CA LYS A 174 23.57 39.15 14.94
C LYS A 174 23.77 38.53 16.34
N ASN A 175 24.97 38.70 16.91
CA ASN A 175 25.37 38.15 18.21
C ASN A 175 25.40 36.60 18.30
N ILE A 176 25.46 35.90 17.18
CA ILE A 176 25.74 34.46 17.10
C ILE A 176 27.16 34.32 16.51
N ALA A 177 28.06 33.67 17.24
CA ALA A 177 29.48 33.65 16.90
C ALA A 177 29.77 32.89 15.58
N ALA A 178 29.08 31.76 15.32
CA ALA A 178 29.30 30.95 14.14
C ALA A 178 28.17 31.18 13.11
N PRO A 179 28.50 31.19 11.79
CA PRO A 179 27.49 31.19 10.75
C PRO A 179 26.58 29.97 10.88
N MET A 180 25.28 30.15 10.68
CA MET A 180 24.29 29.08 10.76
C MET A 180 23.62 28.87 9.40
N ARG A 181 23.53 27.64 8.96
CA ARG A 181 22.76 27.31 7.74
C ARG A 181 21.28 27.52 7.99
N ALA A 182 20.66 28.32 7.15
CA ALA A 182 19.25 28.69 7.24
C ALA A 182 18.54 28.38 5.93
N TYR A 183 17.23 28.22 6.02
CA TYR A 183 16.38 27.87 4.88
C TYR A 183 15.13 28.74 4.92
N ARG A 184 14.66 29.16 3.73
CA ARG A 184 13.33 29.78 3.58
C ARG A 184 12.31 28.68 3.44
N LEU A 185 11.24 28.76 4.24
CA LEU A 185 10.07 27.90 4.12
C LEU A 185 8.96 28.68 3.40
N GLY A 186 8.72 28.33 2.16
CA GLY A 186 7.70 28.93 1.31
C GLY A 186 6.30 28.37 1.55
N PRO A 187 5.30 28.88 0.81
CA PRO A 187 3.97 28.28 0.78
C PRO A 187 4.09 26.82 0.32
N ARG A 188 3.15 26.01 0.76
CA ARG A 188 3.01 24.65 0.24
C ARG A 188 2.68 24.77 -1.25
N ASN A 189 3.68 24.62 -2.14
CA ASN A 189 3.39 24.36 -3.52
C ASN A 189 2.69 23.01 -3.53
N VAL A 190 1.40 23.01 -3.83
CA VAL A 190 0.69 21.79 -4.17
C VAL A 190 1.50 21.22 -5.31
N LEU A 191 2.31 20.19 -5.05
CA LEU A 191 2.82 19.34 -6.11
C LEU A 191 1.61 19.10 -6.98
N SER A 192 1.67 19.52 -8.25
CA SER A 192 0.55 19.39 -9.16
C SER A 192 -0.02 18.00 -8.94
N PRO A 193 -1.31 17.84 -8.63
CA PRO A 193 -1.89 16.53 -8.43
C PRO A 193 -1.37 15.69 -9.57
N LEU A 194 -0.84 14.51 -9.26
CA LEU A 194 -0.35 13.59 -10.29
C LEU A 194 -1.41 13.60 -11.39
N PRO A 195 -1.05 13.88 -12.66
CA PRO A 195 -2.03 14.05 -13.70
C PRO A 195 -3.05 12.93 -13.60
N ASP A 196 -4.32 13.28 -13.50
CA ASP A 196 -5.43 12.32 -13.41
C ASP A 196 -5.47 11.40 -14.64
N ASP A 197 -4.71 11.77 -15.68
CA ASP A 197 -4.54 11.08 -16.95
C ASP A 197 -3.67 9.79 -16.86
N GLN A 198 -2.98 9.52 -15.78
CA GLN A 198 -2.37 8.21 -15.58
C GLN A 198 -3.44 7.22 -15.13
N ILE A 199 -4.06 6.57 -16.11
CA ILE A 199 -4.98 5.46 -15.90
C ILE A 199 -4.26 4.40 -15.05
N ARG A 200 -4.69 4.27 -13.79
CA ARG A 200 -4.11 3.32 -12.84
C ARG A 200 -4.91 2.04 -12.90
N LEU A 201 -4.48 1.11 -13.73
CA LEU A 201 -5.09 -0.23 -13.81
C LEU A 201 -4.87 -1.06 -12.55
N ARG A 202 -3.90 -0.68 -11.70
CA ARG A 202 -3.62 -1.37 -10.45
C ARG A 202 -3.86 -0.45 -9.28
N PRO A 203 -4.62 -0.86 -8.25
CA PRO A 203 -4.75 -0.06 -7.04
C PRO A 203 -3.39 0.14 -6.39
N THR A 204 -3.17 1.35 -5.88
CA THR A 204 -1.90 1.73 -5.27
C THR A 204 -2.02 1.67 -3.76
N LEU A 205 -1.15 0.91 -3.11
CA LEU A 205 -1.06 0.77 -1.67
C LEU A 205 0.15 1.53 -1.12
N ALA A 206 -0.08 2.38 -0.13
CA ALA A 206 0.95 2.99 0.68
C ALA A 206 1.02 2.32 2.06
N VAL A 207 2.20 1.84 2.45
CA VAL A 207 2.47 1.32 3.80
C VAL A 207 3.23 2.39 4.56
N VAL A 208 2.61 3.00 5.55
CA VAL A 208 3.22 4.05 6.38
C VAL A 208 3.97 3.38 7.54
N PRO A 209 5.23 3.80 7.85
CA PRO A 209 5.94 3.29 9.00
C PRO A 209 5.11 3.37 10.28
N LEU A 210 5.04 2.26 11.02
CA LEU A 210 4.18 2.16 12.19
C LEU A 210 4.71 3.03 13.35
N ALA A 211 3.79 3.67 14.07
CA ALA A 211 4.15 4.53 15.19
C ALA A 211 4.39 3.74 16.49
N LEU A 212 5.47 4.04 17.20
CA LEU A 212 5.71 3.49 18.54
C LEU A 212 4.70 4.09 19.52
N ARG A 213 3.89 3.25 20.18
CA ARG A 213 2.81 3.62 21.11
C ARG A 213 3.17 3.38 22.58
N GLY A 214 4.46 3.20 22.89
CA GLY A 214 4.98 2.96 24.23
C GLY A 214 6.16 2.01 24.22
N GLY A 215 7.10 2.18 25.13
CA GLY A 215 8.40 1.52 25.18
C GLY A 215 9.55 2.51 25.06
N GLY A 216 10.77 2.03 25.15
CA GLY A 216 11.98 2.85 25.01
C GLY A 216 12.22 3.32 23.57
N ARG A 217 12.95 4.41 23.40
CA ARG A 217 13.30 4.95 22.07
C ARG A 217 14.17 4.00 21.23
N GLU A 218 14.81 3.02 21.84
CA GLU A 218 15.58 1.96 21.17
C GLU A 218 14.73 1.12 20.22
N TYR A 219 13.40 1.07 20.42
CA TYR A 219 12.48 0.34 19.55
C TYR A 219 11.94 1.14 18.38
N LEU A 220 12.28 2.43 18.23
CA LEU A 220 11.81 3.26 17.10
C LEU A 220 12.04 2.65 15.71
N PRO A 221 13.13 1.93 15.41
CA PRO A 221 13.35 1.34 14.11
C PRO A 221 12.39 0.19 13.77
N VAL A 222 11.77 -0.46 14.76
CA VAL A 222 10.91 -1.64 14.55
C VAL A 222 9.74 -1.33 13.61
N GLY A 223 9.13 -0.15 13.73
CA GLY A 223 8.03 0.26 12.86
C GLY A 223 8.43 0.44 11.41
N GLU A 224 9.68 0.82 11.15
CA GLU A 224 10.23 0.92 9.80
C GLU A 224 10.54 -0.46 9.22
N ILE A 225 11.14 -1.33 10.04
CA ILE A 225 11.44 -2.72 9.65
C ILE A 225 10.15 -3.45 9.26
N ILE A 226 9.08 -3.34 10.07
CA ILE A 226 7.78 -3.94 9.73
C ILE A 226 7.26 -3.38 8.39
N ALA A 227 7.34 -2.08 8.19
CA ALA A 227 6.88 -1.48 6.93
C ALA A 227 7.71 -1.94 5.73
N ASP A 228 9.04 -2.07 5.88
CA ASP A 228 9.94 -2.57 4.83
C ASP A 228 9.60 -4.01 4.42
N GLU A 229 9.43 -4.90 5.40
CA GLU A 229 9.09 -6.30 5.15
C GLU A 229 7.71 -6.44 4.48
N VAL A 230 6.72 -5.67 4.95
CA VAL A 230 5.38 -5.65 4.35
C VAL A 230 5.43 -5.10 2.92
N ILE A 231 6.17 -4.01 2.67
CA ILE A 231 6.37 -3.45 1.32
C ILE A 231 7.04 -4.47 0.41
N ALA A 232 8.12 -5.11 0.88
CA ALA A 232 8.86 -6.11 0.11
C ALA A 232 7.96 -7.28 -0.30
N ALA A 233 7.17 -7.81 0.65
CA ALA A 233 6.27 -8.93 0.39
C ALA A 233 5.11 -8.53 -0.56
N LEU A 234 4.44 -7.39 -0.32
CA LEU A 234 3.32 -6.93 -1.16
C LEU A 234 3.76 -6.47 -2.55
N SER A 235 5.02 -6.04 -2.72
CA SER A 235 5.56 -5.67 -4.03
C SER A 235 5.74 -6.85 -4.98
N GLN A 236 5.67 -8.08 -4.47
CA GLN A 236 5.68 -9.30 -5.29
C GLN A 236 4.31 -9.61 -5.90
N ALA A 237 3.23 -9.00 -5.40
CA ALA A 237 1.88 -9.19 -5.93
C ALA A 237 1.71 -8.37 -7.24
N PRO A 238 1.52 -9.02 -8.39
CA PRO A 238 1.43 -8.32 -9.68
C PRO A 238 0.19 -7.45 -9.81
N GLU A 239 -0.83 -7.68 -9.00
CA GLU A 239 -2.12 -6.98 -9.01
C GLU A 239 -2.07 -5.64 -8.26
N LEU A 240 -1.06 -5.42 -7.42
CA LEU A 240 -0.90 -4.22 -6.61
C LEU A 240 0.29 -3.37 -7.08
N ARG A 241 0.14 -2.07 -6.92
CA ARG A 241 1.24 -1.12 -7.01
C ARG A 241 1.57 -0.66 -5.58
N VAL A 242 2.75 -0.98 -5.09
CA VAL A 242 3.17 -0.58 -3.74
C VAL A 242 4.08 0.64 -3.81
N VAL A 243 3.77 1.65 -2.99
CA VAL A 243 4.56 2.88 -2.90
C VAL A 243 5.87 2.61 -2.18
N SER A 244 6.97 3.13 -2.72
CA SER A 244 8.29 3.00 -2.11
C SER A 244 8.32 3.55 -0.68
N ARG A 245 9.05 2.88 0.20
CA ARG A 245 9.30 3.33 1.57
C ARG A 245 9.84 4.76 1.65
N LEU A 246 10.72 5.13 0.74
CA LEU A 246 11.30 6.49 0.70
C LEU A 246 10.21 7.58 0.63
N SER A 247 9.10 7.31 -0.07
CA SER A 247 7.97 8.23 -0.16
C SER A 247 7.06 8.17 1.07
N THR A 248 6.84 6.97 1.64
CA THR A 248 5.96 6.81 2.80
C THR A 248 6.61 7.24 4.12
N THR A 249 7.95 7.25 4.21
CA THR A 249 8.71 7.77 5.36
C THR A 249 8.38 9.24 5.65
N ALA A 250 8.01 10.03 4.64
CA ALA A 250 7.55 11.41 4.82
C ALA A 250 6.34 11.54 5.76
N PHE A 251 5.56 10.48 5.93
CA PHE A 251 4.38 10.43 6.79
C PHE A 251 4.66 9.85 8.19
N ARG A 252 5.90 9.43 8.48
CA ARG A 252 6.29 8.88 9.77
C ARG A 252 6.00 9.84 10.93
N GLY A 253 5.31 9.33 11.96
CA GLY A 253 5.01 10.08 13.18
C GLY A 253 4.13 11.33 12.96
N ARG A 254 3.54 11.52 11.77
CA ARG A 254 2.56 12.57 11.50
C ARG A 254 1.16 12.12 11.91
N LYS A 255 0.28 13.06 12.21
CA LYS A 255 -1.16 12.77 12.24
C LYS A 255 -1.58 12.51 10.78
N LEU A 256 -1.75 11.22 10.45
CA LEU A 256 -2.02 10.80 9.09
C LEU A 256 -3.38 11.34 8.64
N GLN A 257 -3.37 12.10 7.53
CA GLN A 257 -4.59 12.48 6.82
C GLN A 257 -4.63 11.68 5.51
N LEU A 258 -5.67 10.90 5.31
CA LEU A 258 -5.81 10.03 4.13
C LEU A 258 -5.82 10.84 2.82
N VAL A 259 -6.38 12.06 2.86
CA VAL A 259 -6.37 12.98 1.73
C VAL A 259 -4.95 13.38 1.30
N ASP A 260 -4.02 13.58 2.25
CA ASP A 260 -2.63 13.89 1.93
C ASP A 260 -1.93 12.70 1.25
N VAL A 261 -2.12 11.50 1.79
CA VAL A 261 -1.55 10.28 1.21
C VAL A 261 -2.07 10.05 -0.20
N ARG A 262 -3.36 10.25 -0.44
CA ARG A 262 -3.95 10.20 -1.77
C ARG A 262 -3.36 11.25 -2.71
N THR A 263 -3.27 12.50 -2.26
CA THR A 263 -2.80 13.63 -3.07
C THR A 263 -1.34 13.48 -3.47
N TYR A 264 -0.46 13.13 -2.52
CA TYR A 264 1.00 13.10 -2.75
C TYR A 264 1.52 11.77 -3.27
N LEU A 265 0.91 10.66 -2.87
CA LEU A 265 1.35 9.32 -3.27
C LEU A 265 0.42 8.68 -4.29
N GLY A 266 -0.74 9.27 -4.51
CA GLY A 266 -1.79 8.69 -5.34
C GLY A 266 -2.23 7.31 -4.86
N ALA A 267 -2.12 7.04 -3.56
CA ALA A 267 -2.46 5.75 -3.00
C ALA A 267 -3.98 5.60 -2.92
N THR A 268 -4.49 4.46 -3.39
CA THR A 268 -5.88 4.05 -3.24
C THR A 268 -6.12 3.53 -1.83
N TYR A 269 -5.14 2.81 -1.30
CA TYR A 269 -5.19 2.19 0.02
C TYR A 269 -4.00 2.61 0.87
N VAL A 270 -4.21 2.70 2.18
CA VAL A 270 -3.17 3.02 3.16
C VAL A 270 -3.20 2.01 4.28
N LEU A 271 -2.07 1.31 4.47
CA LEU A 271 -1.81 0.52 5.66
C LEU A 271 -1.05 1.39 6.66
N SER A 272 -1.63 1.58 7.83
CA SER A 272 -1.08 2.39 8.90
C SER A 272 -1.32 1.75 10.27
N GLY A 273 -0.74 2.33 11.32
CA GLY A 273 -0.97 1.81 12.66
C GLY A 273 0.10 2.17 13.67
N GLY A 274 0.18 1.36 14.70
CA GLY A 274 1.18 1.54 15.75
C GLY A 274 1.54 0.22 16.42
N TYR A 275 2.64 0.23 17.14
CA TYR A 275 3.12 -0.93 17.88
C TYR A 275 3.61 -0.54 19.27
N ARG A 276 3.70 -1.54 20.14
CA ARG A 276 4.35 -1.44 21.46
C ARG A 276 5.15 -2.70 21.73
N VAL A 277 6.24 -2.54 22.47
CA VAL A 277 7.10 -3.63 22.92
C VAL A 277 7.00 -3.76 24.43
N VAL A 278 6.76 -4.97 24.91
CA VAL A 278 6.69 -5.30 26.34
C VAL A 278 7.57 -6.53 26.59
N GLY A 279 8.78 -6.31 27.08
CA GLY A 279 9.82 -7.35 27.10
C GLY A 279 10.17 -7.82 25.69
N ASP A 280 10.06 -9.11 25.39
CA ASP A 280 10.23 -9.68 24.03
C ASP A 280 8.90 -9.73 23.25
N MET A 281 7.79 -9.27 23.84
CA MET A 281 6.48 -9.29 23.19
C MET A 281 6.28 -8.03 22.32
N LEU A 282 6.10 -8.21 21.04
CA LEU A 282 5.70 -7.19 20.08
C LEU A 282 4.18 -7.27 19.85
N ILE A 283 3.48 -6.16 20.08
CA ILE A 283 2.05 -6.03 19.81
C ILE A 283 1.88 -4.97 18.75
N VAL A 284 1.32 -5.36 17.60
CA VAL A 284 1.12 -4.51 16.43
C VAL A 284 -0.36 -4.32 16.18
N ASN A 285 -0.81 -3.07 16.14
CA ASN A 285 -2.17 -2.71 15.76
C ASN A 285 -2.11 -1.98 14.44
N VAL A 286 -2.78 -2.53 13.43
CA VAL A 286 -2.79 -1.99 12.08
C VAL A 286 -4.22 -1.79 11.60
N GLU A 287 -4.36 -0.86 10.68
CA GLU A 287 -5.58 -0.60 9.93
C GLU A 287 -5.26 -0.39 8.46
N LEU A 288 -6.12 -0.89 7.60
CA LEU A 288 -6.14 -0.64 6.17
C LEU A 288 -7.32 0.27 5.85
N ALA A 289 -7.06 1.42 5.28
CA ALA A 289 -8.08 2.40 4.93
C ALA A 289 -8.14 2.62 3.41
N ASP A 290 -9.34 2.82 2.88
CA ASP A 290 -9.60 3.31 1.53
C ASP A 290 -9.57 4.84 1.52
N THR A 291 -8.66 5.43 0.75
CA THR A 291 -8.50 6.90 0.66
C THR A 291 -9.59 7.58 -0.15
N ARG A 292 -10.40 6.82 -0.90
CA ARG A 292 -11.53 7.33 -1.70
C ARG A 292 -12.74 7.61 -0.82
N THR A 293 -13.00 6.72 0.15
CA THR A 293 -14.15 6.78 1.05
C THR A 293 -13.80 7.28 2.45
N ASN A 294 -12.53 7.27 2.81
CA ASN A 294 -12.00 7.50 4.17
C ASN A 294 -12.49 6.45 5.20
N GLU A 295 -12.84 5.26 4.73
CA GLU A 295 -13.30 4.16 5.58
C GLU A 295 -12.17 3.18 5.89
N VAL A 296 -12.14 2.67 7.12
CA VAL A 296 -11.28 1.56 7.52
C VAL A 296 -11.91 0.26 7.05
N MET A 297 -11.24 -0.41 6.12
CA MET A 297 -11.71 -1.66 5.52
C MET A 297 -11.37 -2.88 6.37
N TRP A 298 -10.24 -2.79 7.07
CA TRP A 298 -9.73 -3.87 7.89
C TRP A 298 -8.86 -3.31 9.01
N ALA A 299 -8.99 -3.88 10.20
CA ALA A 299 -8.11 -3.58 11.32
C ALA A 299 -7.82 -4.84 12.12
N LYS A 300 -6.58 -4.99 12.59
CA LYS A 300 -6.15 -6.16 13.35
C LYS A 300 -5.12 -5.82 14.41
N SER A 301 -5.19 -6.52 15.53
CA SER A 301 -4.15 -6.55 16.56
C SER A 301 -3.43 -7.90 16.49
N LEU A 302 -2.14 -7.86 16.22
CA LEU A 302 -1.28 -9.03 16.13
C LEU A 302 -0.27 -9.04 17.28
N ARG A 303 0.11 -10.24 17.72
CA ARG A 303 1.10 -10.44 18.76
C ARG A 303 2.16 -11.41 18.26
N GLY A 304 3.41 -11.10 18.54
CA GLY A 304 4.54 -11.94 18.18
C GLY A 304 5.73 -11.67 19.08
N LYS A 305 6.80 -12.44 18.93
CA LYS A 305 8.08 -12.13 19.58
C LYS A 305 8.85 -11.11 18.74
N LEU A 306 9.49 -10.16 19.41
CA LEU A 306 10.38 -9.20 18.72
C LEU A 306 11.53 -9.94 18.00
N SER A 307 12.09 -10.97 18.63
CA SER A 307 13.11 -11.86 18.05
C SER A 307 12.63 -12.60 16.80
N GLY A 308 11.34 -12.89 16.69
CA GLY A 308 10.72 -13.54 15.52
C GLY A 308 10.52 -12.62 14.31
N LEU A 309 10.66 -11.31 14.47
CA LEU A 309 10.51 -10.36 13.36
C LEU A 309 11.58 -10.56 12.26
N PHE A 310 12.75 -11.09 12.64
CA PHE A 310 13.90 -11.35 11.75
C PHE A 310 14.00 -12.81 11.32
N ALA A 311 13.04 -13.67 11.70
CA ALA A 311 13.02 -15.07 11.28
C ALA A 311 12.47 -15.20 9.85
N GLN A 312 13.02 -16.13 9.07
CA GLN A 312 12.57 -16.39 7.69
C GLN A 312 11.08 -16.77 7.58
N ASP A 313 10.50 -17.31 8.65
CA ASP A 313 9.07 -17.70 8.73
C ASP A 313 8.21 -16.65 9.46
N GLY A 314 8.45 -15.37 9.26
CA GLY A 314 7.82 -14.26 9.97
C GLY A 314 6.28 -14.30 9.97
N GLU A 315 5.68 -15.13 10.84
CA GLU A 315 4.22 -15.30 10.98
C GLU A 315 3.47 -13.97 11.09
N LEU A 316 4.08 -12.98 11.76
CA LEU A 316 3.48 -11.66 11.95
C LEU A 316 3.38 -10.89 10.62
N ILE A 317 4.46 -10.85 9.85
CA ILE A 317 4.50 -10.18 8.53
C ILE A 317 3.57 -10.90 7.57
N GLY A 318 3.63 -12.25 7.51
CA GLY A 318 2.72 -13.04 6.69
C GLY A 318 1.24 -12.76 7.00
N ALA A 319 0.88 -12.66 8.29
CA ALA A 319 -0.49 -12.36 8.71
C ALA A 319 -0.94 -10.92 8.37
N LEU A 320 -0.01 -9.94 8.37
CA LEU A 320 -0.28 -8.57 7.94
C LEU A 320 -0.53 -8.51 6.43
N VAL A 321 0.35 -9.14 5.65
CA VAL A 321 0.30 -9.16 4.18
C VAL A 321 -0.96 -9.87 3.70
N ALA A 322 -1.23 -11.08 4.22
CA ALA A 322 -2.43 -11.84 3.86
C ALA A 322 -3.70 -11.05 4.21
N GLY A 323 -3.79 -10.49 5.43
CA GLY A 323 -4.97 -9.74 5.86
C GLY A 323 -5.21 -8.47 5.02
N ALA A 324 -4.16 -7.74 4.65
CA ALA A 324 -4.29 -6.57 3.79
C ALA A 324 -4.71 -6.94 2.36
N SER A 325 -4.07 -7.97 1.78
CA SER A 325 -4.40 -8.46 0.43
C SER A 325 -5.84 -8.97 0.35
N ASP A 326 -6.26 -9.79 1.31
CA ASP A 326 -7.63 -10.33 1.36
C ASP A 326 -8.67 -9.22 1.49
N ALA A 327 -8.40 -8.19 2.30
CA ALA A 327 -9.31 -7.07 2.49
C ALA A 327 -9.44 -6.22 1.20
N ILE A 328 -8.33 -5.92 0.53
CA ILE A 328 -8.34 -5.21 -0.76
C ILE A 328 -9.12 -6.03 -1.78
N MET A 329 -8.75 -7.30 -1.95
CA MET A 329 -9.36 -8.17 -2.95
C MET A 329 -10.85 -8.34 -2.73
N SER A 330 -11.27 -8.60 -1.48
CA SER A 330 -12.68 -8.76 -1.13
C SER A 330 -13.49 -7.50 -1.43
N THR A 331 -12.94 -6.32 -1.14
CA THR A 331 -13.61 -5.05 -1.40
C THR A 331 -13.78 -4.80 -2.90
N GLU A 332 -12.72 -5.02 -3.69
CA GLU A 332 -12.79 -4.79 -5.14
C GLU A 332 -13.74 -5.78 -5.84
N ILE A 333 -13.75 -7.04 -5.40
CA ILE A 333 -14.69 -8.03 -5.87
C ILE A 333 -16.14 -7.62 -5.58
N VAL A 334 -16.44 -7.20 -4.35
CA VAL A 334 -17.79 -6.78 -3.96
C VAL A 334 -18.23 -5.56 -4.76
N GLN A 335 -17.36 -4.57 -4.92
CA GLN A 335 -17.68 -3.37 -5.70
C GLN A 335 -17.99 -3.73 -7.17
N THR A 336 -17.16 -4.56 -7.80
CA THR A 336 -17.37 -4.98 -9.20
C THR A 336 -18.61 -5.85 -9.38
N ALA A 337 -18.93 -6.69 -8.38
CA ALA A 337 -20.11 -7.54 -8.43
C ALA A 337 -21.43 -6.78 -8.23
N THR A 338 -21.43 -5.65 -7.51
CA THR A 338 -22.64 -4.99 -7.01
C THR A 338 -22.89 -3.61 -7.58
N ARG A 339 -21.86 -2.89 -8.03
CA ARG A 339 -22.00 -1.53 -8.56
C ARG A 339 -22.10 -1.52 -10.09
N SER A 340 -22.63 -0.44 -10.63
CA SER A 340 -22.66 -0.21 -12.09
C SER A 340 -21.23 -0.02 -12.62
N LEU A 341 -20.83 -0.80 -13.64
CA LEU A 341 -19.47 -0.79 -14.19
C LEU A 341 -18.97 0.62 -14.60
N PRO A 342 -19.77 1.49 -15.23
CA PRO A 342 -19.32 2.84 -15.58
C PRO A 342 -18.93 3.72 -14.38
N THR A 343 -19.38 3.39 -13.18
CA THR A 343 -19.09 4.15 -11.95
C THR A 343 -17.80 3.71 -11.25
N LEU A 344 -17.21 2.62 -11.70
CA LEU A 344 -16.00 2.05 -11.11
C LEU A 344 -14.73 2.59 -11.77
N ASP A 345 -13.66 2.74 -11.00
CA ASP A 345 -12.35 3.06 -11.55
C ASP A 345 -11.72 1.84 -12.23
N ALA A 346 -10.68 2.09 -13.03
CA ALA A 346 -10.03 1.05 -13.82
C ALA A 346 -9.38 -0.05 -12.94
N GLY A 347 -8.80 0.34 -11.80
CA GLY A 347 -8.18 -0.60 -10.87
C GLY A 347 -9.20 -1.54 -10.23
N THR A 348 -10.33 -0.99 -9.79
CA THR A 348 -11.45 -1.77 -9.25
C THR A 348 -12.00 -2.76 -10.28
N LEU A 349 -12.22 -2.32 -11.52
CA LEU A 349 -12.71 -3.18 -12.60
C LEU A 349 -11.73 -4.32 -12.92
N LEU A 350 -10.43 -4.03 -12.97
CA LEU A 350 -9.42 -5.05 -13.27
C LEU A 350 -9.31 -6.06 -12.13
N LEU A 351 -9.05 -5.58 -10.92
CA LEU A 351 -8.81 -6.44 -9.76
C LEU A 351 -10.08 -7.21 -9.35
N GLY A 352 -11.22 -6.55 -9.37
CA GLY A 352 -12.50 -7.19 -9.11
C GLY A 352 -12.88 -8.19 -10.21
N GLY A 353 -12.58 -7.88 -11.49
CA GLY A 353 -12.74 -8.80 -12.62
C GLY A 353 -11.90 -10.07 -12.44
N ILE A 354 -10.62 -9.94 -12.10
CA ILE A 354 -9.75 -11.09 -11.79
C ILE A 354 -10.35 -11.90 -10.63
N GLY A 355 -10.74 -11.23 -9.54
CA GLY A 355 -11.33 -11.90 -8.40
C GLY A 355 -12.62 -12.67 -8.70
N LEU A 356 -13.50 -12.09 -9.50
CA LEU A 356 -14.72 -12.76 -9.95
C LEU A 356 -14.43 -13.95 -10.87
N MET A 357 -13.40 -13.90 -11.71
CA MET A 357 -12.98 -14.98 -12.58
C MET A 357 -12.53 -16.22 -11.79
N HIS A 358 -11.90 -16.04 -10.64
CA HIS A 358 -11.46 -17.12 -9.76
C HIS A 358 -12.56 -17.68 -8.84
N ARG A 359 -13.78 -17.11 -8.87
CA ARG A 359 -14.92 -17.69 -8.19
C ARG A 359 -15.53 -18.83 -9.04
N SER A 360 -15.93 -19.90 -8.38
CA SER A 360 -16.53 -21.06 -9.04
C SER A 360 -18.02 -20.92 -9.34
N ASP A 361 -18.59 -19.73 -9.18
CA ASP A 361 -19.95 -19.40 -9.54
C ASP A 361 -20.01 -18.88 -10.98
N ARG A 362 -20.81 -19.50 -11.82
CA ARG A 362 -20.92 -19.15 -13.24
C ARG A 362 -21.39 -17.70 -13.46
N ARG A 363 -22.27 -17.18 -12.57
CA ARG A 363 -22.77 -15.81 -12.70
C ARG A 363 -21.68 -14.78 -12.39
N ASP A 364 -20.87 -15.04 -11.38
CA ASP A 364 -19.72 -14.18 -11.04
C ASP A 364 -18.65 -14.27 -12.11
N PHE A 365 -18.43 -15.45 -12.67
CA PHE A 365 -17.52 -15.64 -13.81
C PHE A 365 -17.97 -14.86 -15.05
N ASP A 366 -19.28 -14.83 -15.37
CA ASP A 366 -19.80 -14.01 -16.49
C ASP A 366 -19.71 -12.49 -16.20
N LYS A 367 -19.79 -12.07 -14.93
CA LYS A 367 -19.56 -10.66 -14.55
C LYS A 367 -18.11 -10.24 -14.76
N SER A 368 -17.15 -11.16 -14.53
CA SER A 368 -15.72 -10.85 -14.76
C SER A 368 -15.45 -10.51 -16.24
N ARG A 369 -16.05 -11.26 -17.16
CA ARG A 369 -15.97 -10.95 -18.60
C ARG A 369 -16.43 -9.53 -18.91
N ARG A 370 -17.60 -9.16 -18.40
CA ARG A 370 -18.17 -7.83 -18.63
C ARG A 370 -17.27 -6.72 -18.08
N ALA A 371 -16.60 -6.95 -16.95
CA ALA A 371 -15.66 -6.00 -16.39
C ALA A 371 -14.45 -5.79 -17.31
N PHE A 372 -13.89 -6.87 -17.88
CA PHE A 372 -12.78 -6.78 -18.82
C PHE A 372 -13.21 -6.15 -20.16
N GLU A 373 -14.37 -6.53 -20.70
CA GLU A 373 -14.92 -5.91 -21.92
C GLU A 373 -15.12 -4.40 -21.73
N HIS A 374 -15.67 -3.98 -20.58
CA HIS A 374 -15.87 -2.57 -20.26
C HIS A 374 -14.54 -1.81 -20.09
N LEU A 375 -13.50 -2.46 -19.53
CA LEU A 375 -12.15 -1.89 -19.48
C LEU A 375 -11.57 -1.69 -20.88
N ILE A 376 -11.74 -2.66 -21.77
CA ILE A 376 -11.28 -2.59 -23.16
C ILE A 376 -11.97 -1.44 -23.90
N GLU A 377 -13.28 -1.27 -23.73
CA GLU A 377 -14.03 -0.18 -24.32
C GLU A 377 -13.54 1.20 -23.86
N ARG A 378 -13.28 1.35 -22.53
CA ARG A 378 -12.80 2.62 -21.96
C ARG A 378 -11.33 2.89 -22.25
N TYR A 379 -10.52 1.86 -22.32
CA TYR A 379 -9.06 1.96 -22.38
C TYR A 379 -8.44 0.99 -23.41
N PRO A 380 -8.73 1.16 -24.71
CA PRO A 380 -8.38 0.19 -25.75
C PRO A 380 -6.87 0.04 -26.02
N ARG A 381 -6.03 0.85 -25.36
CA ARG A 381 -4.57 0.83 -25.52
C ARG A 381 -3.83 0.12 -24.39
N TYR A 382 -4.55 -0.56 -23.48
CA TYR A 382 -3.92 -1.30 -22.37
C TYR A 382 -3.95 -2.80 -22.65
N SER A 383 -2.79 -3.48 -22.53
CA SER A 383 -2.62 -4.91 -22.81
C SER A 383 -3.35 -5.79 -21.80
N ALA A 384 -3.24 -5.48 -20.49
CA ALA A 384 -3.71 -6.34 -19.40
C ALA A 384 -5.19 -6.75 -19.50
N PRO A 385 -6.19 -5.88 -19.78
CA PRO A 385 -7.58 -6.33 -19.91
C PRO A 385 -7.79 -7.36 -21.03
N TYR A 386 -7.06 -7.25 -22.13
CA TYR A 386 -7.10 -8.23 -23.22
C TYR A 386 -6.48 -9.56 -22.80
N ALA A 387 -5.33 -9.52 -22.09
CA ALA A 387 -4.69 -10.73 -21.57
C ALA A 387 -5.62 -11.48 -20.60
N TYR A 388 -6.26 -10.79 -19.64
CA TYR A 388 -7.20 -11.41 -18.71
C TYR A 388 -8.48 -11.89 -19.40
N LEU A 389 -8.96 -11.22 -20.44
CA LEU A 389 -10.10 -11.72 -21.22
C LEU A 389 -9.74 -13.00 -21.97
N ALA A 390 -8.52 -13.09 -22.51
CA ALA A 390 -8.03 -14.35 -23.11
C ALA A 390 -7.91 -15.47 -22.07
N GLU A 391 -7.41 -15.19 -20.87
CA GLU A 391 -7.37 -16.14 -19.76
C GLU A 391 -8.77 -16.60 -19.33
N TRP A 392 -9.75 -15.69 -19.33
CA TRP A 392 -11.15 -16.00 -19.07
C TRP A 392 -11.67 -17.09 -20.03
N HIS A 393 -11.37 -16.98 -21.34
CA HIS A 393 -11.73 -18.01 -22.33
C HIS A 393 -11.06 -19.36 -22.04
N VAL A 394 -9.80 -19.35 -21.61
CA VAL A 394 -9.08 -20.57 -21.18
C VAL A 394 -9.78 -21.20 -19.98
N PHE A 395 -10.11 -20.42 -18.95
CA PHE A 395 -10.79 -20.93 -17.76
C PHE A 395 -12.18 -21.48 -18.08
N ARG A 396 -12.94 -20.81 -18.94
CA ARG A 396 -14.24 -21.29 -19.39
C ARG A 396 -14.17 -22.70 -19.97
N VAL A 397 -13.15 -22.97 -20.78
CA VAL A 397 -12.95 -24.30 -21.38
C VAL A 397 -12.47 -25.32 -20.34
N THR A 398 -11.52 -24.98 -19.48
CA THR A 398 -10.97 -25.90 -18.48
C THR A 398 -12.00 -26.30 -17.41
N GLN A 399 -12.97 -25.42 -17.12
CA GLN A 399 -14.10 -25.69 -16.23
C GLN A 399 -15.27 -26.46 -16.92
N GLY A 400 -15.23 -26.60 -18.25
CA GLY A 400 -16.29 -27.29 -18.99
C GLY A 400 -17.54 -26.43 -19.26
N TRP A 401 -17.43 -25.09 -19.19
CA TRP A 401 -18.56 -24.16 -19.34
C TRP A 401 -18.72 -23.61 -20.77
N PHE A 402 -18.07 -24.19 -21.73
CA PHE A 402 -18.10 -23.78 -23.14
C PHE A 402 -19.07 -24.66 -23.97
N GLU A 403 -19.53 -24.11 -25.08
CA GLU A 403 -20.36 -24.81 -26.06
C GLU A 403 -19.56 -25.16 -27.32
N ASN A 404 -18.69 -24.25 -27.76
CA ASN A 404 -17.87 -24.39 -28.95
C ASN A 404 -16.41 -24.07 -28.66
N LEU A 405 -15.54 -25.08 -28.72
CA LEU A 405 -14.11 -24.95 -28.45
C LEU A 405 -13.40 -24.06 -29.48
N GLU A 406 -13.76 -24.15 -30.75
CA GLU A 406 -13.12 -23.37 -31.82
C GLU A 406 -13.41 -21.87 -31.65
N HIS A 407 -14.64 -21.54 -31.26
CA HIS A 407 -15.03 -20.17 -30.95
C HIS A 407 -14.22 -19.60 -29.75
N GLU A 408 -14.12 -20.36 -28.66
CA GLU A 408 -13.36 -19.93 -27.48
C GLU A 408 -11.87 -19.76 -27.82
N ALA A 409 -11.31 -20.70 -28.59
CA ALA A 409 -9.92 -20.64 -29.01
C ALA A 409 -9.61 -19.42 -29.92
N ALA A 410 -10.51 -19.14 -30.86
CA ALA A 410 -10.36 -17.99 -31.75
C ALA A 410 -10.46 -16.66 -30.98
N ALA A 411 -11.45 -16.52 -30.08
CA ALA A 411 -11.62 -15.33 -29.25
C ALA A 411 -10.43 -15.11 -28.29
N ALA A 412 -9.95 -16.18 -27.65
CA ALA A 412 -8.76 -16.10 -26.79
C ALA A 412 -7.50 -15.68 -27.56
N LEU A 413 -7.31 -16.25 -28.76
CA LEU A 413 -6.16 -15.94 -29.60
C LEU A 413 -6.18 -14.49 -30.10
N ASP A 414 -7.35 -13.99 -30.49
CA ASP A 414 -7.52 -12.58 -30.90
C ASP A 414 -7.19 -11.63 -29.75
N CYS A 415 -7.74 -11.88 -28.57
CA CYS A 415 -7.47 -11.09 -27.37
C CYS A 415 -5.97 -11.08 -27.02
N VAL A 416 -5.32 -12.23 -26.98
CA VAL A 416 -3.91 -12.29 -26.59
C VAL A 416 -2.98 -11.69 -27.63
N ASN A 417 -3.30 -11.82 -28.92
CA ASN A 417 -2.54 -11.16 -29.99
C ASN A 417 -2.70 -9.64 -29.88
N ARG A 418 -3.93 -9.15 -29.61
CA ARG A 418 -4.15 -7.74 -29.38
C ARG A 418 -3.39 -7.20 -28.17
N ALA A 419 -3.30 -7.96 -27.07
CA ALA A 419 -2.46 -7.59 -25.93
C ALA A 419 -0.99 -7.44 -26.32
N LEU A 420 -0.45 -8.37 -27.12
CA LEU A 420 0.93 -8.36 -27.58
C LEU A 420 1.22 -7.30 -28.66
N ASP A 421 0.24 -6.94 -29.48
CA ASP A 421 0.35 -5.80 -30.40
C ASP A 421 0.50 -4.47 -29.64
N LEU A 422 -0.07 -4.36 -28.45
CA LEU A 422 0.01 -3.19 -27.59
C LEU A 422 1.30 -3.16 -26.77
N ASP A 423 1.77 -4.31 -26.29
CA ASP A 423 3.00 -4.49 -25.54
C ASP A 423 3.58 -5.90 -25.80
N ASP A 424 4.54 -5.99 -26.69
CA ASP A 424 5.19 -7.25 -27.09
C ASP A 424 6.11 -7.84 -26.00
N ALA A 425 6.42 -7.06 -24.96
CA ALA A 425 7.20 -7.46 -23.81
C ALA A 425 6.34 -7.85 -22.58
N ASP A 426 5.00 -7.75 -22.69
CA ASP A 426 4.09 -8.10 -21.61
C ASP A 426 4.17 -9.59 -21.27
N SER A 427 4.86 -9.89 -20.16
CA SER A 427 5.06 -11.25 -19.66
C SER A 427 3.76 -11.97 -19.31
N LEU A 428 2.70 -11.24 -18.87
CA LEU A 428 1.38 -11.82 -18.64
C LEU A 428 0.74 -12.25 -19.97
N ALA A 429 0.72 -11.38 -20.96
CA ALA A 429 0.15 -11.70 -22.28
C ALA A 429 0.88 -12.88 -22.94
N LEU A 430 2.21 -12.94 -22.85
CA LEU A 430 3.01 -14.07 -23.32
C LEU A 430 2.67 -15.37 -22.57
N THR A 431 2.49 -15.29 -21.24
CA THR A 431 2.06 -16.44 -20.42
C THR A 431 0.69 -16.93 -20.84
N VAL A 432 -0.28 -16.03 -20.99
CA VAL A 432 -1.64 -16.38 -21.41
C VAL A 432 -1.65 -16.94 -22.84
N LYS A 433 -0.79 -16.42 -23.75
CA LYS A 433 -0.59 -17.04 -25.07
C LYS A 433 -0.17 -18.50 -24.93
N GLY A 434 0.77 -18.80 -24.06
CA GLY A 434 1.15 -20.16 -23.74
C GLY A 434 -0.04 -21.00 -23.23
N MET A 435 -0.88 -20.43 -22.35
CA MET A 435 -2.08 -21.14 -21.85
C MET A 435 -3.09 -21.43 -22.95
N VAL A 436 -3.33 -20.48 -23.88
CA VAL A 436 -4.20 -20.68 -25.05
C VAL A 436 -3.69 -21.83 -25.92
N HIS A 437 -2.38 -21.82 -26.23
CA HIS A 437 -1.77 -22.88 -27.03
C HIS A 437 -1.72 -24.23 -26.32
N THR A 438 -1.57 -24.27 -24.98
CA THR A 438 -1.60 -25.50 -24.20
C THR A 438 -3.01 -26.09 -24.15
N ASN A 439 -4.00 -25.31 -23.73
CA ASN A 439 -5.31 -25.82 -23.33
C ASN A 439 -6.34 -25.82 -24.44
N LEU A 440 -6.31 -24.85 -25.37
CA LEU A 440 -7.31 -24.68 -26.41
C LEU A 440 -6.83 -25.22 -27.75
N LEU A 441 -5.64 -24.86 -28.17
CA LEU A 441 -5.08 -25.20 -29.49
C LEU A 441 -4.22 -26.46 -29.49
N ARG A 442 -3.71 -26.88 -28.33
CA ARG A 442 -2.82 -28.05 -28.13
C ARG A 442 -1.55 -28.00 -29.00
N GLN A 443 -1.04 -26.79 -29.20
CA GLN A 443 0.19 -26.54 -29.94
C GLN A 443 1.33 -26.37 -28.93
N HIS A 444 1.79 -27.47 -28.38
CA HIS A 444 2.68 -27.51 -27.21
C HIS A 444 4.04 -26.84 -27.46
N ASP A 445 4.58 -26.93 -28.67
CA ASP A 445 5.83 -26.26 -29.03
C ASP A 445 5.67 -24.73 -29.05
N VAL A 446 4.52 -24.22 -29.50
CA VAL A 446 4.22 -22.78 -29.47
C VAL A 446 4.00 -22.31 -28.05
N ALA A 447 3.30 -23.12 -27.24
CA ALA A 447 3.11 -22.85 -25.81
C ALA A 447 4.43 -22.75 -25.06
N GLN A 448 5.34 -23.71 -25.26
CA GLN A 448 6.67 -23.70 -24.64
C GLN A 448 7.43 -22.43 -24.99
N ARG A 449 7.53 -22.09 -26.29
CA ARG A 449 8.21 -20.84 -26.74
C ARG A 449 7.60 -19.59 -26.12
N SER A 450 6.28 -19.57 -25.94
CA SER A 450 5.60 -18.43 -25.32
C SER A 450 5.95 -18.27 -23.84
N TYR A 451 5.98 -19.36 -23.08
CA TYR A 451 6.43 -19.36 -21.69
C TYR A 451 7.91 -19.01 -21.55
N ASP A 452 8.77 -19.55 -22.41
CA ASP A 452 10.21 -19.25 -22.41
C ASP A 452 10.46 -17.77 -22.65
N LEU A 453 9.72 -17.15 -23.60
CA LEU A 453 9.81 -15.73 -23.86
C LEU A 453 9.25 -14.91 -22.70
N ALA A 454 8.12 -15.32 -22.07
CA ALA A 454 7.59 -14.68 -20.87
C ALA A 454 8.63 -14.63 -19.75
N LEU A 455 9.34 -15.74 -19.52
CA LEU A 455 10.38 -15.86 -18.50
C LEU A 455 11.67 -15.11 -18.86
N GLN A 456 11.96 -14.99 -20.14
CA GLN A 456 13.06 -14.14 -20.62
C GLN A 456 12.77 -12.65 -20.35
N LYS A 457 11.52 -12.20 -20.56
CA LYS A 457 11.10 -10.82 -20.28
C LYS A 457 10.98 -10.56 -18.78
N ASN A 458 10.47 -11.51 -18.01
CA ASN A 458 10.35 -11.42 -16.56
C ASN A 458 10.68 -12.76 -15.87
N PRO A 459 11.92 -12.99 -15.41
CA PRO A 459 12.32 -14.20 -14.72
C PRO A 459 11.54 -14.48 -13.42
N ASN A 460 10.87 -13.47 -12.87
CA ASN A 460 10.06 -13.58 -11.64
C ASN A 460 8.55 -13.74 -11.92
N ALA A 461 8.17 -14.01 -13.17
CA ALA A 461 6.77 -14.28 -13.52
C ALA A 461 6.33 -15.64 -12.97
N GLY A 462 5.83 -15.70 -11.74
CA GLY A 462 5.38 -16.94 -11.10
C GLY A 462 4.35 -17.72 -11.92
N LEU A 463 3.39 -17.03 -12.54
CA LEU A 463 2.39 -17.64 -13.40
C LEU A 463 3.01 -18.35 -14.63
N ALA A 464 4.06 -17.77 -15.22
CA ALA A 464 4.75 -18.39 -16.36
C ALA A 464 5.48 -19.68 -15.95
N TRP A 465 6.18 -19.68 -14.81
CA TRP A 465 6.78 -20.89 -14.24
C TRP A 465 5.72 -21.95 -13.95
N LEU A 466 4.61 -21.57 -13.35
CA LEU A 466 3.51 -22.46 -13.00
C LEU A 466 2.93 -23.17 -14.24
N HIS A 467 2.65 -22.43 -15.30
CA HIS A 467 2.06 -22.96 -16.51
C HIS A 467 3.04 -23.74 -17.38
N ARG A 468 4.33 -23.35 -17.42
CA ARG A 468 5.35 -24.15 -18.09
C ARG A 468 5.57 -25.48 -17.37
N GLY A 469 5.62 -25.48 -16.04
CA GLY A 469 5.66 -26.71 -15.25
C GLY A 469 4.44 -27.59 -15.48
N THR A 470 3.25 -26.99 -15.61
CA THR A 470 2.03 -27.76 -15.94
C THR A 470 2.09 -28.35 -17.35
N LEU A 471 2.67 -27.65 -18.33
CA LEU A 471 2.92 -28.22 -19.67
C LEU A 471 3.86 -29.44 -19.60
N TRP A 472 4.94 -29.36 -18.80
CA TRP A 472 5.81 -30.52 -18.55
C TRP A 472 5.08 -31.68 -17.90
N ALA A 473 4.11 -31.40 -16.97
CA ALA A 473 3.30 -32.45 -16.38
C ALA A 473 2.45 -33.18 -17.42
N PHE A 474 1.84 -32.46 -18.35
CA PHE A 474 1.07 -33.08 -19.45
C PHE A 474 1.94 -33.92 -20.37
N GLN A 475 3.20 -33.52 -20.57
CA GLN A 475 4.17 -34.26 -21.40
C GLN A 475 4.80 -35.47 -20.69
N GLY A 476 4.48 -35.72 -19.42
CA GLY A 476 5.06 -36.81 -18.63
C GLY A 476 6.41 -36.48 -18.01
N ARG A 477 6.87 -35.23 -18.08
CA ARG A 477 8.12 -34.74 -17.47
C ARG A 477 7.87 -34.34 -16.03
N GLY A 478 7.47 -35.31 -15.20
CA GLY A 478 6.96 -35.06 -13.86
C GLY A 478 7.94 -34.37 -12.91
N GLN A 479 9.25 -34.74 -12.97
CA GLN A 479 10.24 -34.13 -12.08
C GLN A 479 10.46 -32.65 -12.38
N GLU A 480 10.65 -32.29 -13.65
CA GLU A 480 10.79 -30.90 -14.07
C GLU A 480 9.51 -30.08 -13.81
N ALA A 481 8.34 -30.73 -13.95
CA ALA A 481 7.06 -30.10 -13.61
C ALA A 481 7.00 -29.71 -12.12
N VAL A 482 7.45 -30.60 -11.23
CA VAL A 482 7.48 -30.31 -9.78
C VAL A 482 8.44 -29.16 -9.48
N GLU A 483 9.66 -29.18 -10.02
CA GLU A 483 10.68 -28.14 -9.78
C GLU A 483 10.17 -26.74 -10.22
N GLU A 484 9.56 -26.64 -11.40
CA GLU A 484 9.06 -25.36 -11.91
C GLU A 484 7.83 -24.86 -11.15
N THR A 485 6.90 -25.74 -10.81
CA THR A 485 5.72 -25.33 -10.03
C THR A 485 6.07 -24.96 -8.60
N GLU A 486 7.08 -25.59 -7.98
CA GLU A 486 7.61 -25.19 -6.67
C GLU A 486 8.30 -23.81 -6.75
N ARG A 487 9.05 -23.55 -7.83
CA ARG A 487 9.64 -22.24 -8.08
C ARG A 487 8.57 -21.16 -8.21
N ALA A 488 7.47 -21.44 -8.93
CA ALA A 488 6.34 -20.53 -9.04
C ALA A 488 5.76 -20.18 -7.67
N VAL A 489 5.58 -21.17 -6.80
CA VAL A 489 5.11 -20.98 -5.42
C VAL A 489 6.07 -20.17 -4.58
N ALA A 490 7.38 -20.39 -4.72
CA ALA A 490 8.40 -19.62 -4.00
C ALA A 490 8.45 -18.15 -4.43
N LEU A 491 8.13 -17.86 -5.71
CA LEU A 491 8.05 -16.49 -6.24
C LEU A 491 6.77 -15.75 -5.82
N SER A 492 5.69 -16.47 -5.48
CA SER A 492 4.40 -15.90 -5.09
C SER A 492 3.81 -16.63 -3.87
N PRO A 493 4.49 -16.64 -2.71
CA PRO A 493 4.07 -17.44 -1.55
C PRO A 493 2.74 -17.00 -0.95
N LEU A 494 2.36 -15.74 -1.15
CA LEU A 494 1.14 -15.12 -0.62
C LEU A 494 0.16 -14.72 -1.74
N ASP A 495 0.20 -15.43 -2.87
CA ASP A 495 -0.71 -15.20 -3.98
C ASP A 495 -2.17 -15.38 -3.52
N PRO A 496 -3.08 -14.42 -3.78
CA PRO A 496 -4.50 -14.53 -3.43
C PRO A 496 -5.19 -15.75 -4.04
N TRP A 497 -4.66 -16.23 -5.16
CA TRP A 497 -5.17 -17.41 -5.88
C TRP A 497 -4.37 -18.67 -5.57
N ARG A 498 -3.84 -18.79 -4.37
CA ARG A 498 -3.03 -19.92 -3.94
C ARG A 498 -3.67 -21.27 -4.23
N TYR A 499 -4.99 -21.40 -4.16
CA TYR A 499 -5.70 -22.62 -4.51
C TYR A 499 -5.42 -23.07 -5.95
N TYR A 500 -5.26 -22.10 -6.86
CA TYR A 500 -4.95 -22.39 -8.27
C TYR A 500 -3.53 -22.94 -8.42
N TYR A 501 -2.55 -22.31 -7.75
CA TYR A 501 -1.17 -22.83 -7.70
C TYR A 501 -1.16 -24.24 -7.11
N ASP A 502 -1.83 -24.49 -6.00
CA ASP A 502 -1.90 -25.81 -5.36
C ASP A 502 -2.51 -26.87 -6.28
N SER A 503 -3.51 -26.50 -7.09
CA SER A 503 -4.11 -27.39 -8.09
C SER A 503 -3.12 -27.79 -9.18
N LEU A 504 -2.34 -26.85 -9.69
CA LEU A 504 -1.36 -27.11 -10.75
C LEU A 504 -0.12 -27.84 -10.21
N CYS A 505 0.34 -27.52 -8.99
CA CYS A 505 1.34 -28.30 -8.27
C CYS A 505 0.87 -29.75 -8.04
N ALA A 506 -0.41 -29.97 -7.74
CA ALA A 506 -0.98 -31.30 -7.61
C ALA A 506 -0.94 -32.06 -8.95
N THR A 507 -1.17 -31.36 -10.08
CA THR A 507 -1.04 -31.95 -11.41
C THR A 507 0.42 -32.32 -11.73
N ALA A 508 1.39 -31.49 -11.32
CA ALA A 508 2.82 -31.79 -11.44
C ALA A 508 3.22 -33.03 -10.61
N ALA A 509 2.80 -33.08 -9.35
CA ALA A 509 3.03 -34.21 -8.45
C ALA A 509 2.38 -35.52 -8.99
N LEU A 510 1.18 -35.42 -9.59
CA LEU A 510 0.50 -36.55 -10.25
C LEU A 510 1.35 -37.10 -11.39
N SER A 511 1.89 -36.22 -12.27
CA SER A 511 2.77 -36.61 -13.37
C SER A 511 4.08 -37.24 -12.88
N ALA A 512 4.60 -36.75 -11.75
CA ALA A 512 5.79 -37.33 -11.11
C ALA A 512 5.50 -38.62 -10.34
N ARG A 513 4.26 -39.15 -10.39
CA ARG A 513 3.78 -40.34 -9.64
C ARG A 513 3.87 -40.19 -8.12
N GLN A 514 3.91 -38.95 -7.61
CA GLN A 514 3.87 -38.62 -6.18
C GLN A 514 2.41 -38.51 -5.72
N TYR A 515 1.68 -39.63 -5.76
CA TYR A 515 0.20 -39.65 -5.67
C TYR A 515 -0.31 -39.13 -4.32
N GLU A 516 0.31 -39.51 -3.20
CA GLU A 516 -0.06 -39.00 -1.87
C GLU A 516 0.09 -37.49 -1.79
N ARG A 517 1.23 -36.97 -2.29
CA ARG A 517 1.50 -35.54 -2.36
C ARG A 517 0.51 -34.81 -3.28
N ALA A 518 0.17 -35.42 -4.42
CA ALA A 518 -0.86 -34.88 -5.32
C ALA A 518 -2.21 -34.72 -4.63
N ILE A 519 -2.64 -35.74 -3.84
CA ILE A 519 -3.88 -35.68 -3.06
C ILE A 519 -3.80 -34.61 -1.97
N GLU A 520 -2.68 -34.48 -1.26
CA GLU A 520 -2.48 -33.47 -0.21
C GLU A 520 -2.62 -32.06 -0.78
N LEU A 521 -1.90 -31.73 -1.86
CA LEU A 521 -1.95 -30.46 -2.54
C LEU A 521 -3.36 -30.18 -3.09
N ALA A 522 -3.98 -31.16 -3.71
CA ALA A 522 -5.34 -31.04 -4.23
C ALA A 522 -6.37 -30.79 -3.13
N ARG A 523 -6.28 -31.48 -1.98
CA ARG A 523 -7.14 -31.22 -0.83
C ARG A 523 -6.93 -29.81 -0.26
N ARG A 524 -5.70 -29.30 -0.26
CA ARG A 524 -5.40 -27.91 0.14
C ARG A 524 -6.07 -26.93 -0.82
N SER A 525 -5.99 -27.15 -2.13
CA SER A 525 -6.70 -26.36 -3.14
C SER A 525 -8.22 -26.37 -2.90
N LEU A 526 -8.83 -27.54 -2.69
CA LEU A 526 -10.29 -27.66 -2.49
C LEU A 526 -10.78 -27.01 -1.19
N ARG A 527 -9.93 -26.82 -0.17
CA ARG A 527 -10.34 -26.05 1.03
C ARG A 527 -10.69 -24.61 0.68
N ALA A 528 -10.00 -24.01 -0.29
CA ALA A 528 -10.25 -22.63 -0.72
C ALA A 528 -11.27 -22.55 -1.88
N ASN A 529 -11.32 -23.56 -2.75
CA ASN A 529 -12.26 -23.62 -3.86
C ASN A 529 -12.79 -25.05 -4.06
N ARG A 530 -13.92 -25.37 -3.42
CA ARG A 530 -14.50 -26.73 -3.38
C ARG A 530 -14.97 -27.27 -4.72
N THR A 531 -15.24 -26.40 -5.69
CA THR A 531 -15.83 -26.77 -6.98
C THR A 531 -14.83 -26.71 -8.14
N HIS A 532 -13.51 -26.68 -7.84
CA HIS A 532 -12.50 -26.64 -8.87
C HIS A 532 -12.33 -28.01 -9.55
N ALA A 533 -12.94 -28.15 -10.73
CA ALA A 533 -13.03 -29.42 -11.46
C ALA A 533 -11.67 -30.06 -11.76
N SER A 534 -10.64 -29.26 -12.08
CA SER A 534 -9.28 -29.77 -12.34
C SER A 534 -8.69 -30.45 -11.12
N THR A 535 -8.89 -29.88 -9.93
CA THR A 535 -8.40 -30.45 -8.65
C THR A 535 -9.09 -31.77 -8.32
N LEU A 536 -10.40 -31.86 -8.52
CA LEU A 536 -11.14 -33.10 -8.32
C LEU A 536 -10.64 -34.22 -9.27
N ARG A 537 -10.32 -33.88 -10.52
CA ARG A 537 -9.73 -34.85 -11.47
C ARG A 537 -8.39 -35.41 -10.94
N VAL A 538 -7.54 -34.56 -10.40
CA VAL A 538 -6.25 -35.02 -9.82
C VAL A 538 -6.48 -35.99 -8.68
N ILE A 539 -7.39 -35.70 -7.74
CA ILE A 539 -7.69 -36.62 -6.63
C ILE A 539 -8.22 -37.95 -7.15
N ALA A 540 -9.18 -37.93 -8.07
CA ALA A 540 -9.76 -39.13 -8.61
C ALA A 540 -8.71 -40.04 -9.29
N ILE A 541 -7.80 -39.45 -10.06
CA ILE A 541 -6.74 -40.17 -10.74
C ILE A 541 -5.71 -40.70 -9.71
N ALA A 542 -5.23 -39.88 -8.81
CA ALA A 542 -4.23 -40.27 -7.82
C ALA A 542 -4.74 -41.33 -6.85
N ALA A 543 -6.01 -41.23 -6.38
CA ALA A 543 -6.65 -42.24 -5.54
C ALA A 543 -6.83 -43.56 -6.27
N SER A 544 -7.20 -43.53 -7.58
CA SER A 544 -7.30 -44.72 -8.42
C SER A 544 -5.92 -45.40 -8.57
N GLU A 545 -4.83 -44.65 -8.76
CA GLU A 545 -3.48 -45.20 -8.87
C GLU A 545 -2.98 -45.81 -7.55
N LEU A 546 -3.43 -45.29 -6.41
CA LEU A 546 -3.14 -45.82 -5.06
C LEU A 546 -4.05 -47.00 -4.66
N GLY A 547 -5.01 -47.41 -5.52
CA GLY A 547 -5.97 -48.43 -5.19
C GLY A 547 -7.07 -48.00 -4.20
N ARG A 548 -7.19 -46.72 -3.86
CA ARG A 548 -8.21 -46.15 -2.97
C ARG A 548 -9.52 -45.95 -3.73
N MET A 549 -10.11 -47.03 -4.17
CA MET A 549 -11.21 -46.98 -5.13
C MET A 549 -12.48 -46.33 -4.62
N ASP A 550 -12.79 -46.39 -3.32
CA ASP A 550 -13.97 -45.72 -2.75
C ASP A 550 -13.78 -44.18 -2.79
N GLU A 551 -12.61 -43.68 -2.46
CA GLU A 551 -12.26 -42.26 -2.58
C GLU A 551 -12.30 -41.80 -4.05
N ALA A 552 -11.74 -42.59 -4.96
CA ALA A 552 -11.75 -42.28 -6.39
C ALA A 552 -13.18 -42.18 -6.94
N ARG A 553 -14.06 -43.16 -6.61
CA ARG A 553 -15.46 -43.17 -7.05
C ARG A 553 -16.28 -42.05 -6.46
N SER A 554 -16.10 -41.75 -5.15
CA SER A 554 -16.76 -40.62 -4.50
C SER A 554 -16.36 -39.29 -5.18
N THR A 555 -15.07 -39.10 -5.46
CA THR A 555 -14.59 -37.90 -6.15
C THR A 555 -15.10 -37.77 -7.58
N VAL A 556 -15.21 -38.88 -8.32
CA VAL A 556 -15.83 -38.89 -9.66
C VAL A 556 -17.33 -38.53 -9.57
N ALA A 557 -18.03 -38.98 -8.54
CA ALA A 557 -19.41 -38.59 -8.33
C ALA A 557 -19.58 -37.09 -8.10
N GLU A 558 -18.71 -36.48 -7.28
CA GLU A 558 -18.68 -35.03 -7.09
C GLU A 558 -18.34 -34.27 -8.39
N LEU A 559 -17.35 -34.75 -9.14
CA LEU A 559 -16.97 -34.17 -10.43
C LEU A 559 -18.12 -34.17 -11.43
N ARG A 560 -18.91 -35.23 -11.46
CA ARG A 560 -20.12 -35.36 -12.32
C ARG A 560 -21.27 -34.47 -11.87
N GLN A 561 -21.35 -34.07 -10.60
CA GLN A 561 -22.32 -33.06 -10.18
C GLN A 561 -21.97 -31.68 -10.79
N LEU A 562 -20.67 -31.37 -10.98
CA LEU A 562 -20.22 -30.12 -11.60
C LEU A 562 -20.33 -30.18 -13.15
N ASP A 563 -20.00 -31.29 -13.76
CA ASP A 563 -20.09 -31.53 -15.20
C ASP A 563 -20.83 -32.88 -15.46
N PRO A 564 -22.17 -32.89 -15.54
CA PRO A 564 -22.94 -34.09 -15.79
C PRO A 564 -22.64 -34.77 -17.13
N THR A 565 -22.08 -34.02 -18.09
CA THR A 565 -21.75 -34.50 -19.44
C THR A 565 -20.34 -35.09 -19.54
N LEU A 566 -19.58 -35.07 -18.46
CA LEU A 566 -18.21 -35.55 -18.46
C LEU A 566 -18.16 -37.06 -18.59
N THR A 567 -17.44 -37.53 -19.62
CA THR A 567 -17.11 -38.94 -19.88
C THR A 567 -15.61 -39.08 -20.06
N VAL A 568 -15.09 -40.31 -20.06
CA VAL A 568 -13.66 -40.59 -20.32
C VAL A 568 -13.26 -40.07 -21.72
N SER A 569 -14.12 -40.30 -22.72
CA SER A 569 -13.88 -39.80 -24.08
C SER A 569 -13.90 -38.27 -24.15
N ALA A 570 -14.83 -37.59 -23.47
CA ALA A 570 -14.91 -36.15 -23.38
C ALA A 570 -13.70 -35.57 -22.62
N TYR A 571 -13.28 -36.18 -21.50
CA TYR A 571 -12.07 -35.83 -20.78
C TYR A 571 -10.82 -35.88 -21.68
N LEU A 572 -10.61 -37.04 -22.34
CA LEU A 572 -9.45 -37.22 -23.21
C LEU A 572 -9.50 -36.25 -24.41
N ALA A 573 -10.68 -36.01 -24.96
CA ALA A 573 -10.87 -35.05 -26.04
C ALA A 573 -10.50 -33.62 -25.64
N ARG A 574 -10.71 -33.22 -24.38
CA ARG A 574 -10.40 -31.89 -23.84
C ARG A 574 -8.98 -31.79 -23.26
N SER A 575 -8.35 -32.91 -22.88
CA SER A 575 -7.08 -32.91 -22.15
C SER A 575 -5.90 -32.42 -23.00
N PRO A 576 -5.08 -31.50 -22.51
CA PRO A 576 -3.78 -31.17 -23.14
C PRO A 576 -2.83 -32.36 -23.21
N ALA A 577 -2.96 -33.33 -22.28
CA ALA A 577 -2.15 -34.54 -22.25
C ALA A 577 -2.52 -35.59 -23.31
N LYS A 578 -3.59 -35.38 -24.11
CA LYS A 578 -4.10 -36.34 -25.10
C LYS A 578 -3.02 -36.87 -26.06
N ALA A 579 -2.08 -36.00 -26.45
CA ALA A 579 -1.02 -36.36 -27.41
C ALA A 579 0.18 -37.10 -26.76
N PHE A 580 0.17 -37.28 -25.45
CA PHE A 580 1.25 -37.86 -24.66
C PHE A 580 0.78 -39.12 -23.92
N GLU A 581 1.70 -39.93 -23.44
CA GLU A 581 1.38 -41.16 -22.68
C GLU A 581 0.57 -40.89 -21.41
N THR A 582 0.75 -39.74 -20.79
CA THR A 582 0.00 -39.33 -19.59
C THR A 582 -1.51 -39.27 -19.83
N GLY A 583 -1.96 -38.84 -20.99
CA GLY A 583 -3.37 -38.69 -21.30
C GLY A 583 -4.18 -40.02 -21.20
N PRO A 584 -3.82 -41.06 -21.98
CA PRO A 584 -4.42 -42.38 -21.86
C PRO A 584 -4.32 -42.99 -20.46
N ILE A 585 -3.18 -42.85 -19.75
CA ILE A 585 -3.00 -43.35 -18.39
C ILE A 585 -3.99 -42.69 -17.43
N TRP A 586 -4.12 -41.39 -17.45
CA TRP A 586 -5.06 -40.66 -16.59
C TRP A 586 -6.51 -40.95 -16.95
N ALA A 587 -6.83 -41.09 -18.24
CA ALA A 587 -8.15 -41.47 -18.70
C ALA A 587 -8.57 -42.88 -18.19
N GLU A 588 -7.63 -43.84 -18.20
CA GLU A 588 -7.84 -45.19 -17.69
C GLU A 588 -8.04 -45.20 -16.16
N ALA A 589 -7.27 -44.36 -15.42
CA ALA A 589 -7.48 -44.20 -13.99
C ALA A 589 -8.88 -43.67 -13.66
N LEU A 590 -9.38 -42.70 -14.43
CA LEU A 590 -10.74 -42.15 -14.29
C LEU A 590 -11.80 -43.22 -14.65
N ARG A 591 -11.55 -44.07 -15.67
CA ARG A 591 -12.44 -45.17 -16.02
C ARG A 591 -12.55 -46.19 -14.89
N ARG A 592 -11.44 -46.57 -14.26
CA ARG A 592 -11.40 -47.43 -13.07
C ARG A 592 -12.16 -46.81 -11.90
N ALA A 593 -12.14 -45.48 -11.76
CA ALA A 593 -12.92 -44.74 -10.79
C ALA A 593 -14.39 -44.55 -11.14
N ALA A 594 -14.91 -45.31 -12.14
CA ALA A 594 -16.30 -45.34 -12.61
C ALA A 594 -16.75 -44.04 -13.33
N LEU A 595 -15.84 -43.26 -13.95
CA LEU A 595 -16.25 -42.27 -14.94
C LEU A 595 -16.80 -42.99 -16.17
N PRO A 596 -17.99 -42.64 -16.70
CA PRO A 596 -18.55 -43.25 -17.91
C PRO A 596 -17.63 -43.12 -19.13
N ALA A 597 -17.72 -44.08 -20.08
CA ALA A 597 -16.89 -44.16 -21.27
C ALA A 597 -17.03 -42.96 -22.22
#